data_5b91e64ab43ed48f5c02ecde8e115711
#
_entry.id   5b91e64ab43ed48f5c02ecde8e115711
#
_cell.length_a   1.000
_cell.length_b   1.000
_cell.length_c   1.000
_cell.angle_alpha   90.00
_cell.angle_beta   90.00
_cell.angle_gamma   90.00
#
_symmetry.space_group_name_H-M   'P 1'
#
loop_
_entity.id
_entity.type
_entity.pdbx_description
1 polymer ?
#
loop_
_entity_poly.entity_id
_entity_poly.type
_entity_poly.pdbx_seq_one_letter_code
_entity_poly.pdbx_strand_id
1 'polypeptide(L)'
;MRDYKLYWRWAVVLFGALVALTGCTYAAVQRLPLDEQAAFHTYRKVMTGVQEHTYLAQATPAERETYLQTIGVIQRFQALDPADRAAVLYGIPRVGMSAEALLFLWGDPYYTAGDARRYAHWYYLGSSFSMAASGNQYRDFGNQVDVYLVKGHVAGWVDYTLATAQD
;
A
#
# COMPACT_ATOMS: atom_id res chain seq x y z
N MET A 1 -28.86 6.36 38.70
CA MET A 1 -29.20 6.89 37.35
C MET A 1 -28.32 8.08 36.91
N ARG A 2 -27.08 8.18 37.38
CA ARG A 2 -26.26 9.41 37.17
C ARG A 2 -25.02 9.21 36.29
N ASP A 3 -24.63 7.97 35.99
CA ASP A 3 -23.31 7.72 35.40
C ASP A 3 -23.28 7.60 33.88
N TYR A 4 -24.41 7.39 33.20
CA TYR A 4 -24.45 7.24 31.74
C TYR A 4 -24.07 8.51 30.96
N LYS A 5 -24.34 9.71 31.55
CA LYS A 5 -23.96 10.99 30.91
C LYS A 5 -22.44 11.19 30.85
N LEU A 6 -21.70 10.62 31.81
CA LEU A 6 -20.25 10.72 31.86
C LEU A 6 -19.63 9.80 30.80
N TYR A 7 -20.12 8.57 30.65
CA TYR A 7 -19.65 7.62 29.62
C TYR A 7 -19.93 8.12 28.19
N TRP A 8 -21.10 8.73 27.97
CA TRP A 8 -21.43 9.32 26.68
C TRP A 8 -20.48 10.46 26.29
N ARG A 9 -20.09 11.32 27.24
CA ARG A 9 -19.13 12.42 26.99
C ARG A 9 -17.75 11.88 26.60
N TRP A 10 -17.27 10.85 27.25
CA TRP A 10 -15.99 10.22 26.92
C TRP A 10 -16.04 9.45 25.60
N ALA A 11 -17.15 8.79 25.28
CA ALA A 11 -17.35 8.11 24.00
C ALA A 11 -17.34 9.11 22.83
N VAL A 12 -17.97 10.27 22.96
CA VAL A 12 -17.96 11.32 21.93
C VAL A 12 -16.55 11.92 21.73
N VAL A 13 -15.82 12.15 22.82
CA VAL A 13 -14.43 12.67 22.76
C VAL A 13 -13.50 11.65 22.09
N LEU A 14 -13.60 10.36 22.46
CA LEU A 14 -12.81 9.30 21.84
C LEU A 14 -13.13 9.09 20.36
N PHE A 15 -14.41 9.15 19.99
CA PHE A 15 -14.84 9.04 18.60
C PHE A 15 -14.39 10.26 17.77
N GLY A 16 -14.48 11.47 18.32
CA GLY A 16 -13.99 12.69 17.70
C GLY A 16 -12.47 12.68 17.47
N ALA A 17 -11.68 12.15 18.42
CA ALA A 17 -10.24 11.99 18.30
C ALA A 17 -9.86 10.96 17.21
N LEU A 18 -10.62 9.87 17.08
CA LEU A 18 -10.37 8.83 16.06
C LEU A 18 -10.62 9.36 14.64
N VAL A 19 -11.70 10.14 14.45
CA VAL A 19 -12.01 10.75 13.15
C VAL A 19 -10.98 11.83 12.77
N ALA A 20 -10.44 12.57 13.74
CA ALA A 20 -9.41 13.57 13.49
C ALA A 20 -8.10 12.96 12.98
N LEU A 21 -7.73 11.75 13.44
CA LEU A 21 -6.48 11.09 13.04
C LEU A 21 -6.52 10.58 11.59
N THR A 22 -7.65 10.08 11.10
CA THR A 22 -7.78 9.59 9.71
C THR A 22 -7.88 10.73 8.69
N GLY A 23 -8.49 11.85 9.05
CA GLY A 23 -8.56 13.05 8.19
C GLY A 23 -7.21 13.75 8.00
N CYS A 24 -6.29 13.65 8.97
CA CYS A 24 -4.99 14.31 8.94
C CYS A 24 -4.07 13.79 7.82
N THR A 25 -4.03 12.48 7.58
CA THR A 25 -3.15 11.89 6.56
C THR A 25 -3.54 12.30 5.15
N TYR A 26 -4.83 12.23 4.81
CA TYR A 26 -5.32 12.66 3.49
C TYR A 26 -5.04 14.14 3.23
N ALA A 27 -5.35 15.01 4.20
CA ALA A 27 -5.08 16.44 4.08
C ALA A 27 -3.58 16.77 3.98
N ALA A 28 -2.72 15.99 4.64
CA ALA A 28 -1.27 16.14 4.55
C ALA A 28 -0.76 15.78 3.15
N VAL A 29 -1.23 14.69 2.56
CA VAL A 29 -0.87 14.28 1.20
C VAL A 29 -1.30 15.32 0.17
N GLN A 30 -2.51 15.88 0.28
CA GLN A 30 -3.00 16.91 -0.64
C GLN A 30 -2.20 18.22 -0.61
N ARG A 31 -1.39 18.45 0.43
CA ARG A 31 -0.48 19.60 0.52
C ARG A 31 0.87 19.38 -0.15
N LEU A 32 1.20 18.12 -0.49
CA LEU A 32 2.43 17.83 -1.21
C LEU A 32 2.32 18.34 -2.66
N PRO A 33 3.43 18.75 -3.30
CA PRO A 33 3.51 18.95 -4.74
C PRO A 33 3.03 17.70 -5.50
N LEU A 34 2.46 17.88 -6.69
CA LEU A 34 1.85 16.77 -7.45
C LEU A 34 2.82 15.64 -7.79
N ASP A 35 4.06 15.96 -8.11
CA ASP A 35 5.14 15.01 -8.34
C ASP A 35 5.49 14.21 -7.08
N GLU A 36 5.50 14.86 -5.93
CA GLU A 36 5.70 14.19 -4.64
C GLU A 36 4.51 13.34 -4.24
N GLN A 37 3.27 13.73 -4.56
CA GLN A 37 2.09 12.90 -4.33
C GLN A 37 2.20 11.57 -5.08
N ALA A 38 2.60 11.59 -6.36
CA ALA A 38 2.80 10.39 -7.16
C ALA A 38 3.88 9.48 -6.58
N ALA A 39 5.02 10.05 -6.19
CA ALA A 39 6.11 9.32 -5.54
C ALA A 39 5.67 8.73 -4.19
N PHE A 40 4.96 9.51 -3.37
CA PHE A 40 4.42 9.07 -2.10
C PHE A 40 3.47 7.88 -2.26
N HIS A 41 2.55 7.92 -3.22
CA HIS A 41 1.63 6.80 -3.49
C HIS A 41 2.35 5.51 -3.89
N THR A 42 3.50 5.61 -4.53
CA THR A 42 4.35 4.45 -4.83
C THR A 42 5.05 3.92 -3.58
N TYR A 43 5.71 4.80 -2.83
CA TYR A 43 6.57 4.40 -1.73
C TYR A 43 5.81 3.99 -0.46
N ARG A 44 4.63 4.59 -0.20
CA ARG A 44 3.83 4.26 0.98
C ARG A 44 3.44 2.78 1.08
N LYS A 45 3.37 2.08 -0.06
CA LYS A 45 2.99 0.66 -0.13
C LYS A 45 3.99 -0.26 0.56
N VAL A 46 5.24 0.19 0.70
CA VAL A 46 6.33 -0.54 1.37
C VAL A 46 6.80 0.14 2.66
N MET A 47 6.11 1.19 3.10
CA MET A 47 6.35 1.87 4.38
C MET A 47 5.39 1.35 5.45
N THR A 48 5.85 1.34 6.69
CA THR A 48 4.96 1.17 7.85
C THR A 48 4.14 2.43 8.09
N GLY A 49 3.01 2.34 8.80
CA GLY A 49 2.21 3.52 9.16
C GLY A 49 3.01 4.58 9.94
N VAL A 50 3.97 4.17 10.77
CA VAL A 50 4.88 5.09 11.48
C VAL A 50 5.81 5.81 10.50
N GLN A 51 6.37 5.10 9.53
CA GLN A 51 7.23 5.69 8.50
C GLN A 51 6.45 6.66 7.60
N GLU A 52 5.24 6.31 7.21
CA GLU A 52 4.34 7.18 6.44
C GLU A 52 4.05 8.49 7.18
N HIS A 53 3.68 8.39 8.47
CA HIS A 53 3.42 9.55 9.31
C HIS A 53 4.67 10.42 9.48
N THR A 54 5.84 9.81 9.70
CA THR A 54 7.11 10.54 9.85
C THR A 54 7.51 11.25 8.55
N TYR A 55 7.30 10.61 7.39
CA TYR A 55 7.51 11.24 6.08
C TYR A 55 6.64 12.49 5.90
N LEU A 56 5.34 12.37 6.19
CA LEU A 56 4.39 13.49 6.05
C LEU A 56 4.62 14.63 7.05
N ALA A 57 5.32 14.37 8.15
CA ALA A 57 5.69 15.38 9.14
C ALA A 57 6.93 16.21 8.73
N GLN A 58 7.71 15.78 7.72
CA GLN A 58 8.85 16.53 7.23
C GLN A 58 8.40 17.84 6.56
N ALA A 59 9.05 18.95 6.88
CA ALA A 59 8.62 20.29 6.47
C ALA A 59 8.92 20.57 4.98
N THR A 60 10.04 20.05 4.46
CA THR A 60 10.53 20.36 3.12
C THR A 60 10.66 19.12 2.23
N PRO A 61 10.62 19.30 0.89
CA PRO A 61 10.91 18.21 -0.06
C PRO A 61 12.24 17.52 0.19
N ALA A 62 13.28 18.28 0.47
CA ALA A 62 14.63 17.75 0.72
C ALA A 62 14.71 16.89 1.99
N GLU A 63 14.00 17.27 3.06
CA GLU A 63 13.90 16.46 4.27
C GLU A 63 13.13 15.16 4.01
N ARG A 64 12.04 15.21 3.23
CA ARG A 64 11.28 14.04 2.85
C ARG A 64 12.10 13.06 2.02
N GLU A 65 12.86 13.57 1.04
CA GLU A 65 13.76 12.74 0.24
C GLU A 65 14.86 12.11 1.12
N THR A 66 15.49 12.90 1.99
CA THR A 66 16.51 12.42 2.93
C THR A 66 15.94 11.32 3.84
N TYR A 67 14.70 11.48 4.29
CA TYR A 67 14.04 10.48 5.09
C TYR A 67 13.82 9.17 4.31
N LEU A 68 13.32 9.22 3.07
CA LEU A 68 13.15 8.04 2.22
C LEU A 68 14.48 7.33 1.93
N GLN A 69 15.57 8.09 1.76
CA GLN A 69 16.92 7.53 1.64
C GLN A 69 17.35 6.84 2.93
N THR A 70 17.10 7.46 4.09
CA THR A 70 17.47 6.93 5.40
C THR A 70 16.77 5.59 5.72
N ILE A 71 15.49 5.46 5.37
CA ILE A 71 14.74 4.22 5.56
C ILE A 71 14.95 3.20 4.42
N GLY A 72 15.76 3.51 3.42
CA GLY A 72 16.17 2.61 2.35
C GLY A 72 15.14 2.40 1.24
N VAL A 73 14.00 3.10 1.25
CA VAL A 73 12.92 2.89 0.26
C VAL A 73 13.36 3.29 -1.15
N ILE A 74 14.09 4.41 -1.30
CA ILE A 74 14.61 4.85 -2.61
C ILE A 74 15.60 3.82 -3.16
N GLN A 75 16.52 3.32 -2.33
CA GLN A 75 17.52 2.34 -2.74
C GLN A 75 16.85 1.02 -3.19
N ARG A 76 15.84 0.54 -2.45
CA ARG A 76 15.06 -0.64 -2.82
C ARG A 76 14.37 -0.45 -4.18
N PHE A 77 13.73 0.69 -4.40
CA PHE A 77 13.08 0.99 -5.67
C PHE A 77 14.06 1.10 -6.83
N GLN A 78 15.20 1.77 -6.62
CA GLN A 78 16.24 1.91 -7.64
C GLN A 78 16.92 0.57 -8.00
N ALA A 79 16.98 -0.36 -7.04
CA ALA A 79 17.54 -1.70 -7.26
C ALA A 79 16.63 -2.62 -8.09
N LEU A 80 15.35 -2.27 -8.29
CA LEU A 80 14.46 -3.02 -9.18
C LEU A 80 14.96 -2.99 -10.62
N ASP A 81 14.69 -4.07 -11.35
CA ASP A 81 14.89 -4.09 -12.81
C ASP A 81 14.14 -2.92 -13.49
N PRO A 82 14.68 -2.31 -14.55
CA PRO A 82 14.02 -1.20 -15.24
C PRO A 82 12.58 -1.51 -15.70
N ALA A 83 12.33 -2.75 -16.17
CA ALA A 83 10.98 -3.16 -16.56
C ALA A 83 10.03 -3.30 -15.36
N ASP A 84 10.54 -3.70 -14.19
CA ASP A 84 9.78 -3.75 -12.94
C ASP A 84 9.45 -2.35 -12.45
N ARG A 85 10.42 -1.42 -12.46
CA ARG A 85 10.16 -0.01 -12.13
C ARG A 85 9.08 0.60 -13.02
N ALA A 86 9.18 0.37 -14.32
CA ALA A 86 8.15 0.85 -15.26
C ALA A 86 6.77 0.26 -14.93
N ALA A 87 6.68 -1.04 -14.68
CA ALA A 87 5.43 -1.71 -14.31
C ALA A 87 4.82 -1.13 -13.02
N VAL A 88 5.65 -0.86 -12.00
CA VAL A 88 5.21 -0.21 -10.76
C VAL A 88 4.66 1.20 -11.01
N LEU A 89 5.36 2.01 -11.80
CA LEU A 89 4.95 3.38 -12.11
C LEU A 89 3.65 3.43 -12.94
N TYR A 90 3.45 2.45 -13.84
CA TYR A 90 2.22 2.34 -14.63
C TYR A 90 1.06 1.67 -13.86
N GLY A 91 1.31 1.10 -12.68
CA GLY A 91 0.28 0.41 -11.91
C GLY A 91 -0.14 -0.95 -12.46
N ILE A 92 0.67 -1.58 -13.34
CA ILE A 92 0.31 -2.78 -14.09
C ILE A 92 1.25 -3.93 -13.72
N PRO A 93 0.74 -5.07 -13.15
CA PRO A 93 1.55 -6.25 -12.90
C PRO A 93 1.98 -6.90 -14.22
N ARG A 94 3.11 -7.61 -14.20
CA ARG A 94 3.59 -8.39 -15.34
C ARG A 94 4.15 -9.74 -14.91
N VAL A 95 4.04 -10.73 -15.77
CA VAL A 95 4.73 -12.01 -15.60
C VAL A 95 6.23 -11.77 -15.63
N GLY A 96 6.96 -12.42 -14.75
CA GLY A 96 8.40 -12.24 -14.56
C GLY A 96 8.78 -11.06 -13.64
N MET A 97 7.83 -10.25 -13.19
CA MET A 97 8.05 -9.20 -12.18
C MET A 97 8.61 -9.82 -10.88
N SER A 98 9.55 -9.16 -10.24
CA SER A 98 10.06 -9.59 -8.94
C SER A 98 9.01 -9.44 -7.83
N ALA A 99 9.09 -10.29 -6.81
CA ALA A 99 8.24 -10.17 -5.61
C ALA A 99 8.41 -8.79 -4.95
N GLU A 100 9.62 -8.25 -4.94
CA GLU A 100 9.90 -6.90 -4.42
C GLU A 100 9.16 -5.81 -5.19
N ALA A 101 9.16 -5.89 -6.52
CA ALA A 101 8.41 -4.95 -7.35
C ALA A 101 6.89 -5.07 -7.13
N LEU A 102 6.38 -6.28 -6.87
CA LEU A 102 4.97 -6.50 -6.55
C LEU A 102 4.59 -5.83 -5.21
N LEU A 103 5.50 -5.81 -4.22
CA LEU A 103 5.28 -5.05 -2.98
C LEU A 103 5.16 -3.54 -3.24
N PHE A 104 6.02 -2.97 -4.10
CA PHE A 104 5.89 -1.57 -4.52
C PHE A 104 4.63 -1.31 -5.33
N LEU A 105 4.14 -2.30 -6.07
CA LEU A 105 2.94 -2.17 -6.89
C LEU A 105 1.65 -2.26 -6.05
N TRP A 106 1.53 -3.25 -5.15
CA TRP A 106 0.31 -3.57 -4.44
C TRP A 106 0.42 -3.55 -2.91
N GLY A 107 1.64 -3.43 -2.37
CA GLY A 107 1.90 -3.53 -0.93
C GLY A 107 1.97 -4.97 -0.45
N ASP A 108 1.93 -5.16 0.87
CA ASP A 108 1.98 -6.48 1.49
C ASP A 108 0.72 -7.31 1.17
N PRO A 109 0.85 -8.59 0.83
CA PRO A 109 -0.29 -9.47 0.66
C PRO A 109 -1.04 -9.66 2.00
N TYR A 110 -2.33 -9.95 1.91
CA TYR A 110 -3.14 -10.29 3.09
C TYR A 110 -2.69 -11.61 3.72
N TYR A 111 -2.36 -12.58 2.88
CA TYR A 111 -1.88 -13.89 3.30
C TYR A 111 -0.85 -14.42 2.30
N THR A 112 0.12 -15.18 2.80
CA THR A 112 1.13 -15.86 1.98
C THR A 112 1.19 -17.33 2.33
N ALA A 113 1.31 -18.19 1.31
CA ALA A 113 1.57 -19.61 1.47
C ALA A 113 2.81 -20.00 0.68
N GLY A 114 3.62 -20.92 1.22
CA GLY A 114 4.83 -21.41 0.57
C GLY A 114 6.07 -20.54 0.83
N ASP A 115 7.10 -20.76 0.03
CA ASP A 115 8.38 -20.03 0.09
C ASP A 115 8.61 -19.30 -1.24
N ALA A 116 8.66 -17.98 -1.20
CA ALA A 116 8.85 -17.14 -2.39
C ALA A 116 10.12 -17.48 -3.18
N ARG A 117 11.16 -18.03 -2.53
CA ARG A 117 12.41 -18.47 -3.19
C ARG A 117 12.23 -19.71 -4.05
N ARG A 118 11.16 -20.49 -3.83
CA ARG A 118 10.82 -21.70 -4.56
C ARG A 118 9.51 -21.55 -5.28
N TYR A 119 8.43 -21.63 -4.52
CA TYR A 119 7.05 -21.48 -4.96
C TYR A 119 6.26 -20.86 -3.81
N ALA A 120 5.57 -19.75 -4.08
CA ALA A 120 4.69 -19.12 -3.13
C ALA A 120 3.39 -18.69 -3.79
N HIS A 121 2.37 -18.57 -2.96
CA HIS A 121 1.07 -18.07 -3.32
C HIS A 121 0.76 -16.87 -2.42
N TRP A 122 0.56 -15.72 -3.03
CA TRP A 122 0.24 -14.48 -2.35
C TRP A 122 -1.20 -14.08 -2.63
N TYR A 123 -1.95 -13.84 -1.56
CA TYR A 123 -3.37 -13.50 -1.60
C TYR A 123 -3.56 -12.04 -1.27
N TYR A 124 -4.26 -11.32 -2.13
CA TYR A 124 -4.63 -9.93 -1.95
C TYR A 124 -6.13 -9.80 -1.86
N LEU A 125 -6.63 -8.91 -0.99
CA LEU A 125 -8.04 -8.55 -0.88
C LEU A 125 -8.28 -7.23 -1.61
N GLY A 126 -8.99 -7.30 -2.73
CA GLY A 126 -9.24 -6.19 -3.63
C GLY A 126 -9.06 -6.57 -5.09
N SER A 127 -9.48 -5.72 -6.01
CA SER A 127 -9.18 -5.90 -7.43
C SER A 127 -7.77 -5.41 -7.76
N SER A 128 -7.17 -5.93 -8.83
CA SER A 128 -5.88 -5.47 -9.34
C SER A 128 -5.85 -3.95 -9.58
N PHE A 129 -6.97 -3.38 -10.04
CA PHE A 129 -7.13 -1.95 -10.24
C PHE A 129 -7.13 -1.16 -8.92
N SER A 130 -7.92 -1.59 -7.93
CA SER A 130 -7.99 -0.89 -6.63
C SER A 130 -6.67 -0.92 -5.88
N MET A 131 -5.94 -2.04 -5.95
CA MET A 131 -4.62 -2.18 -5.33
C MET A 131 -3.57 -1.32 -6.02
N ALA A 132 -3.60 -1.17 -7.34
CA ALA A 132 -2.70 -0.28 -8.07
C ALA A 132 -2.91 1.20 -7.66
N ALA A 133 -4.16 1.59 -7.45
CA ALA A 133 -4.52 2.97 -7.07
C ALA A 133 -4.20 3.30 -5.61
N SER A 134 -4.52 2.41 -4.67
CA SER A 134 -4.50 2.72 -3.23
C SER A 134 -3.57 1.83 -2.40
N GLY A 135 -2.95 0.81 -3.01
CA GLY A 135 -2.28 -0.26 -2.27
C GLY A 135 -3.29 -1.12 -1.49
N ASN A 136 -2.76 -2.05 -0.69
CA ASN A 136 -3.57 -2.99 0.10
C ASN A 136 -4.23 -2.33 1.35
N GLN A 137 -4.42 -1.02 1.35
CA GLN A 137 -5.00 -0.31 2.51
C GLN A 137 -6.52 -0.45 2.59
N TYR A 138 -7.18 -0.65 1.44
CA TYR A 138 -8.61 -0.91 1.37
C TYR A 138 -8.83 -2.39 1.04
N ARG A 139 -9.00 -3.18 2.10
CA ARG A 139 -9.37 -4.60 1.94
C ARG A 139 -10.82 -4.67 1.49
N ASP A 140 -11.01 -4.95 0.23
CA ASP A 140 -12.31 -5.28 -0.31
C ASP A 140 -12.51 -6.80 -0.21
N PHE A 141 -13.22 -7.22 0.84
CA PHE A 141 -13.47 -8.64 1.11
C PHE A 141 -14.36 -9.34 0.06
N GLY A 142 -14.96 -8.58 -0.87
CA GLY A 142 -15.73 -9.12 -1.99
C GLY A 142 -14.89 -9.46 -3.20
N ASN A 143 -13.64 -9.01 -3.25
CA ASN A 143 -12.75 -9.18 -4.39
C ASN A 143 -11.40 -9.75 -3.93
N GLN A 144 -10.83 -10.64 -4.73
CA GLN A 144 -9.56 -11.29 -4.41
C GLN A 144 -8.69 -11.41 -5.65
N VAL A 145 -7.38 -11.21 -5.47
CA VAL A 145 -6.37 -11.53 -6.46
C VAL A 145 -5.38 -12.53 -5.85
N ASP A 146 -5.18 -13.64 -6.55
CA ASP A 146 -4.20 -14.65 -6.20
C ASP A 146 -2.99 -14.53 -7.12
N VAL A 147 -1.79 -14.35 -6.56
CA VAL A 147 -0.54 -14.27 -7.31
C VAL A 147 0.31 -15.50 -7.05
N TYR A 148 0.76 -16.12 -8.11
CA TYR A 148 1.69 -17.26 -8.07
C TYR A 148 3.11 -16.78 -8.30
N LEU A 149 4.00 -17.08 -7.36
CA LEU A 149 5.43 -16.76 -7.44
C LEU A 149 6.24 -18.02 -7.63
N VAL A 150 7.18 -17.97 -8.56
CA VAL A 150 8.19 -19.02 -8.79
C VAL A 150 9.59 -18.39 -8.75
N LYS A 151 10.43 -18.88 -7.86
CA LYS A 151 11.79 -18.36 -7.66
C LYS A 151 11.85 -16.85 -7.45
N GLY A 152 10.89 -16.30 -6.69
CA GLY A 152 10.83 -14.87 -6.38
C GLY A 152 10.26 -13.98 -7.47
N HIS A 153 9.69 -14.57 -8.53
CA HIS A 153 9.11 -13.81 -9.64
C HIS A 153 7.65 -14.22 -9.88
N VAL A 154 6.83 -13.29 -10.31
CA VAL A 154 5.44 -13.51 -10.67
C VAL A 154 5.36 -14.46 -11.86
N ALA A 155 4.78 -15.63 -11.65
CA ALA A 155 4.51 -16.62 -12.71
C ALA A 155 3.13 -16.36 -13.36
N GLY A 156 2.21 -15.74 -12.62
CA GLY A 156 0.87 -15.38 -13.08
C GLY A 156 0.00 -14.94 -11.91
N TRP A 157 -1.19 -14.50 -12.21
CA TRP A 157 -2.21 -14.16 -11.21
C TRP A 157 -3.61 -14.44 -11.74
N VAL A 158 -4.57 -14.57 -10.81
CA VAL A 158 -6.00 -14.64 -11.11
C VAL A 158 -6.70 -13.54 -10.35
N ASP A 159 -7.45 -12.69 -11.07
CA ASP A 159 -8.30 -11.65 -10.50
C ASP A 159 -9.76 -12.14 -10.55
N TYR A 160 -10.27 -12.53 -9.39
CA TYR A 160 -11.64 -13.07 -9.28
C TYR A 160 -12.71 -11.99 -9.43
N THR A 161 -12.35 -10.71 -9.33
CA THR A 161 -13.29 -9.60 -9.60
C THR A 161 -13.76 -9.59 -11.05
N LEU A 162 -12.86 -9.91 -11.98
CA LEU A 162 -13.19 -9.95 -13.42
C LEU A 162 -14.02 -11.18 -13.80
N ALA A 163 -13.87 -12.27 -13.05
CA ALA A 163 -14.61 -13.52 -13.31
C ALA A 163 -16.10 -13.42 -12.94
N THR A 164 -16.45 -12.67 -11.92
CA THR A 164 -17.84 -12.48 -11.47
C THR A 164 -18.62 -11.45 -12.29
N ALA A 165 -17.97 -10.66 -13.12
CA ALA A 165 -18.62 -9.65 -13.96
C ALA A 165 -19.12 -10.19 -15.32
N GLN A 166 -18.93 -11.49 -15.58
CA GLN A 166 -19.31 -12.14 -16.86
C GLN A 166 -20.50 -13.10 -16.76
N ASP A 167 -21.08 -13.27 -15.58
CA ASP A 167 -22.31 -14.05 -15.33
C ASP A 167 -23.53 -13.10 -15.21
#